data_339413db8632072fa524611330b15200
#
_entry.id   339413db8632072fa524611330b15200
#
_cell.length_a   1.000
_cell.length_b   1.000
_cell.length_c   1.000
_cell.angle_alpha   90.00
_cell.angle_beta   90.00
_cell.angle_gamma   90.00
#
_symmetry.space_group_name_H-M   'P 1'
#
loop_
_entity.id
_entity.type
_entity.pdbx_description
1 polymer ?
#
loop_
_entity_poly.entity_id
_entity_poly.type
_entity_poly.pdbx_seq_one_letter_code
_entity_poly.pdbx_strand_id
1 'polypeptide(L)'
;MNQIKLAAIIALGIFAFNPVYAQDTSGKANSEQAVVKASQKRTISVERISATIAKVHFSNAPVNFIVPETLSSLNDAVKELSKDKNIKVVIFVSDTKGYFYNHFDTSEFPNFLSQVGENSKPLWVELITSLYNAPFVTIASIHGRTQGGGNELTLAFDLRYASKEKAIFDQPEVAIGLFPGGGGTDTLARLAGRDRALEAFLSSDEYNAELAEKYGWVTRALPDAQLDGFVEKLANRLASFDKTALITTKKQINGVALPKEADLMSSYTEFTKSLSWPGLQQRMPVFGKMYQEVGLEKVESNMGFYLGEGNKQLQESIKDKK
;
A
#
# COMPACT_ATOMS: atom_id res chain seq x y z
N MET A 1 17.18 -25.06 -5.33
CA MET A 1 17.27 -25.19 -6.82
C MET A 1 15.92 -25.15 -7.52
N ASN A 2 14.85 -24.63 -6.89
CA ASN A 2 13.48 -24.59 -7.44
C ASN A 2 12.85 -23.19 -7.58
N GLN A 3 13.47 -22.14 -7.09
CA GLN A 3 12.89 -20.78 -7.19
C GLN A 3 13.13 -20.10 -8.54
N ILE A 4 14.22 -20.44 -9.25
CA ILE A 4 14.53 -19.85 -10.55
C ILE A 4 13.59 -20.37 -11.67
N LYS A 5 13.03 -21.57 -11.53
CA LYS A 5 12.07 -22.11 -12.51
C LYS A 5 10.65 -21.55 -12.35
N LEU A 6 10.28 -21.05 -11.18
CA LEU A 6 8.97 -20.44 -10.95
C LEU A 6 8.89 -19.05 -11.59
N ALA A 7 9.97 -18.25 -11.52
CA ALA A 7 10.04 -16.95 -12.18
C ALA A 7 9.90 -17.03 -13.71
N ALA A 8 10.40 -18.10 -14.33
CA ALA A 8 10.31 -18.30 -15.79
C ALA A 8 8.90 -18.68 -16.28
N ILE A 9 8.06 -19.27 -15.44
CA ILE A 9 6.68 -19.64 -15.79
C ILE A 9 5.74 -18.46 -15.65
N ILE A 10 6.02 -17.55 -14.70
CA ILE A 10 5.26 -16.31 -14.52
C ILE A 10 5.49 -15.34 -15.68
N ALA A 11 6.68 -15.33 -16.27
CA ALA A 11 7.02 -14.42 -17.38
C ALA A 11 6.24 -14.72 -18.69
N LEU A 12 5.68 -15.90 -18.89
CA LEU A 12 4.96 -16.27 -20.11
C LEU A 12 3.45 -16.00 -20.09
N GLY A 13 2.87 -15.66 -18.94
CA GLY A 13 1.43 -15.38 -18.79
C GLY A 13 1.06 -13.90 -18.59
N ILE A 14 2.03 -13.04 -18.31
CA ILE A 14 1.80 -11.62 -17.93
C ILE A 14 2.13 -10.64 -19.08
N PHE A 15 2.60 -11.12 -20.23
CA PHE A 15 2.91 -10.28 -21.38
C PHE A 15 1.64 -9.79 -22.11
N ALA A 16 0.94 -8.79 -21.57
CA ALA A 16 0.08 -7.90 -22.32
C ALA A 16 -0.37 -6.65 -21.51
N PHE A 17 0.40 -6.17 -20.57
CA PHE A 17 0.16 -4.87 -19.96
C PHE A 17 1.33 -3.92 -20.17
N ASN A 18 1.53 -3.52 -21.43
CA ASN A 18 2.09 -2.21 -21.68
C ASN A 18 0.91 -1.24 -21.67
N PRO A 19 0.90 -0.21 -20.83
CA PRO A 19 0.08 0.96 -21.10
C PRO A 19 0.65 1.56 -22.36
N VAL A 20 0.05 1.25 -23.50
CA VAL A 20 0.33 1.95 -24.76
C VAL A 20 -0.16 3.38 -24.53
N TYR A 21 0.75 4.26 -24.15
CA TYR A 21 0.59 5.66 -24.46
C TYR A 21 0.55 5.73 -25.99
N ALA A 22 -0.65 5.87 -26.53
CA ALA A 22 -0.86 6.07 -27.95
C ALA A 22 -0.01 7.28 -28.37
N GLN A 23 1.09 7.02 -29.08
CA GLN A 23 1.73 8.04 -29.89
C GLN A 23 0.77 8.31 -31.05
N ASP A 24 0.05 9.41 -30.93
CA ASP A 24 -0.69 9.98 -32.06
C ASP A 24 0.34 10.46 -33.10
N THR A 25 0.48 9.70 -34.19
CA THR A 25 1.29 10.06 -35.35
C THR A 25 0.44 10.83 -36.37
N SER A 26 -0.16 11.94 -35.99
CA SER A 26 -0.65 12.95 -36.92
C SER A 26 0.04 14.26 -36.61
N GLY A 27 1.04 14.59 -37.44
CA GLY A 27 1.80 15.81 -37.30
C GLY A 27 0.98 17.06 -37.57
N LYS A 28 1.03 17.96 -36.62
CA LYS A 28 1.37 19.38 -36.78
C LYS A 28 1.41 20.08 -35.43
N ALA A 29 2.47 20.83 -35.28
CA ALA A 29 2.90 21.60 -34.14
C ALA A 29 1.82 22.33 -33.33
N ASN A 30 1.87 22.17 -31.98
CA ASN A 30 1.72 23.29 -31.09
C ASN A 30 2.73 23.12 -29.94
N SER A 31 3.76 23.96 -30.00
CA SER A 31 4.94 23.93 -29.16
C SER A 31 4.73 24.43 -27.71
N GLU A 32 3.48 24.61 -27.26
CA GLU A 32 3.18 25.09 -25.92
C GLU A 32 2.55 24.04 -24.99
N GLN A 33 2.11 22.89 -25.50
CA GLN A 33 1.59 21.79 -24.65
C GLN A 33 2.63 20.72 -24.30
N ALA A 34 3.84 20.81 -24.84
CA ALA A 34 4.93 19.87 -24.56
C ALA A 34 5.73 20.17 -23.27
N VAL A 35 5.47 21.27 -22.56
CA VAL A 35 6.26 21.72 -21.39
C VAL A 35 5.65 21.29 -20.04
N VAL A 36 4.48 20.65 -19.99
CA VAL A 36 3.82 20.29 -18.71
C VAL A 36 3.94 18.80 -18.35
N LYS A 37 4.67 17.99 -19.08
CA LYS A 37 5.13 16.69 -18.57
C LYS A 37 6.52 16.81 -17.96
N ALA A 38 6.66 17.65 -16.93
CA ALA A 38 7.69 17.42 -15.93
C ALA A 38 7.39 16.04 -15.34
N SER A 39 8.26 15.07 -15.57
CA SER A 39 8.17 13.75 -14.94
C SER A 39 8.08 13.98 -13.43
N GLN A 40 6.89 13.82 -12.86
CA GLN A 40 6.78 13.86 -11.41
C GLN A 40 7.66 12.73 -10.89
N LYS A 41 8.75 13.12 -10.23
CA LYS A 41 9.78 12.20 -9.79
C LYS A 41 9.18 11.31 -8.71
N ARG A 42 9.12 10.00 -8.95
CA ARG A 42 8.81 8.99 -7.92
C ARG A 42 9.78 9.18 -6.78
N THR A 43 9.31 9.49 -5.57
CA THR A 43 10.23 9.80 -4.46
C THR A 43 9.73 9.29 -3.12
N ILE A 44 10.70 8.81 -2.35
CA ILE A 44 10.63 8.80 -0.90
C ILE A 44 11.63 9.87 -0.44
N SER A 45 11.18 10.82 0.38
CA SER A 45 12.07 11.82 0.97
C SER A 45 11.86 11.92 2.47
N VAL A 46 12.92 12.31 3.18
CA VAL A 46 12.91 12.44 4.64
C VAL A 46 13.16 13.90 5.01
N GLU A 47 12.18 14.51 5.65
CA GLU A 47 12.26 15.84 6.23
C GLU A 47 12.58 15.73 7.72
N ARG A 48 13.57 16.48 8.21
CA ARG A 48 13.90 16.59 9.64
C ARG A 48 13.12 17.75 10.24
N ILE A 49 12.05 17.44 10.97
CA ILE A 49 11.24 18.45 11.68
C ILE A 49 11.99 18.99 12.90
N SER A 50 12.67 18.10 13.62
CA SER A 50 13.49 18.44 14.78
C SER A 50 14.59 17.38 14.98
N ALA A 51 15.40 17.53 16.02
CA ALA A 51 16.37 16.50 16.40
C ALA A 51 15.72 15.14 16.74
N THR A 52 14.42 15.12 17.10
CA THR A 52 13.72 13.92 17.59
C THR A 52 12.54 13.50 16.74
N ILE A 53 12.15 14.30 15.73
CA ILE A 53 11.01 14.05 14.85
C ILE A 53 11.46 14.14 13.40
N ALA A 54 11.11 13.14 12.60
CA ALA A 54 11.22 13.16 11.14
C ALA A 54 9.85 12.95 10.48
N LYS A 55 9.74 13.38 9.23
CA LYS A 55 8.59 13.13 8.36
C LYS A 55 9.08 12.42 7.09
N VAL A 56 8.43 11.33 6.71
CA VAL A 56 8.71 10.59 5.48
C VAL A 56 7.59 10.88 4.50
N HIS A 57 7.96 11.43 3.37
CA HIS A 57 7.07 11.78 2.27
C HIS A 57 7.12 10.70 1.19
N PHE A 58 5.96 10.29 0.69
CA PHE A 58 5.83 9.39 -0.44
C PHE A 58 5.12 10.09 -1.60
N SER A 59 5.70 10.04 -2.79
CA SER A 59 5.12 10.59 -4.00
C SER A 59 5.36 9.69 -5.20
N ASN A 60 4.28 9.23 -5.84
CA ASN A 60 4.27 8.55 -7.13
C ASN A 60 2.95 8.84 -7.87
N ALA A 61 2.77 10.11 -8.27
CA ALA A 61 1.57 10.53 -8.98
C ALA A 61 1.39 9.77 -10.32
N PRO A 62 0.13 9.65 -10.83
CA PRO A 62 -1.07 10.32 -10.32
C PRO A 62 -1.78 9.59 -9.18
N VAL A 63 -1.60 8.27 -9.01
CA VAL A 63 -2.39 7.43 -8.11
C VAL A 63 -1.59 6.80 -6.97
N ASN A 64 -0.34 7.16 -6.84
CA ASN A 64 0.54 6.77 -5.74
C ASN A 64 0.79 5.26 -5.58
N PHE A 65 0.92 4.53 -6.68
CA PHE A 65 1.29 3.11 -6.65
C PHE A 65 2.61 2.87 -5.94
N ILE A 66 2.69 1.77 -5.21
CA ILE A 66 3.96 1.23 -4.75
C ILE A 66 4.63 0.53 -5.92
N VAL A 67 5.87 0.90 -6.19
CA VAL A 67 6.74 0.29 -7.21
C VAL A 67 8.03 -0.19 -6.57
N PRO A 68 8.82 -1.07 -7.21
CA PRO A 68 10.07 -1.59 -6.66
C PRO A 68 11.01 -0.51 -6.13
N GLU A 69 11.12 0.60 -6.85
CA GLU A 69 11.97 1.73 -6.55
C GLU A 69 11.54 2.46 -5.27
N THR A 70 10.23 2.73 -5.11
CA THR A 70 9.70 3.39 -3.92
C THR A 70 9.72 2.46 -2.69
N LEU A 71 9.52 1.16 -2.90
CA LEU A 71 9.64 0.17 -1.83
C LEU A 71 11.08 0.12 -1.28
N SER A 72 12.08 0.02 -2.18
CA SER A 72 13.49 0.02 -1.78
C SER A 72 13.85 1.31 -1.03
N SER A 73 13.48 2.46 -1.60
CA SER A 73 13.77 3.76 -0.99
C SER A 73 13.09 3.95 0.37
N LEU A 74 11.88 3.42 0.55
CA LEU A 74 11.18 3.47 1.84
C LEU A 74 11.88 2.57 2.88
N ASN A 75 12.29 1.37 2.48
CA ASN A 75 13.06 0.47 3.35
C ASN A 75 14.38 1.11 3.79
N ASP A 76 15.10 1.74 2.87
CA ASP A 76 16.35 2.45 3.16
C ASP A 76 16.12 3.62 4.11
N ALA A 77 15.06 4.42 3.90
CA ALA A 77 14.69 5.51 4.79
C ALA A 77 14.42 5.03 6.22
N VAL A 78 13.66 3.94 6.37
CA VAL A 78 13.37 3.34 7.69
C VAL A 78 14.66 2.83 8.35
N LYS A 79 15.55 2.19 7.60
CA LYS A 79 16.84 1.72 8.10
C LYS A 79 17.75 2.87 8.54
N GLU A 80 17.87 3.91 7.73
CA GLU A 80 18.69 5.08 8.08
C GLU A 80 18.15 5.82 9.32
N LEU A 81 16.85 6.03 9.39
CA LEU A 81 16.22 6.61 10.58
C LEU A 81 16.42 5.75 11.84
N SER A 82 16.47 4.43 11.68
CA SER A 82 16.69 3.50 12.78
C SER A 82 18.10 3.56 13.39
N LYS A 83 19.08 4.03 12.62
CA LYS A 83 20.46 4.26 13.12
C LYS A 83 20.57 5.53 13.98
N ASP A 84 19.65 6.47 13.84
CA ASP A 84 19.65 7.72 14.58
C ASP A 84 19.08 7.53 15.99
N LYS A 85 19.96 7.57 16.98
CA LYS A 85 19.61 7.36 18.40
C LYS A 85 18.68 8.46 18.95
N ASN A 86 18.62 9.63 18.32
CA ASN A 86 17.83 10.75 18.79
C ASN A 86 16.38 10.69 18.32
N ILE A 87 16.10 10.10 17.14
CA ILE A 87 14.75 10.01 16.59
C ILE A 87 13.84 9.21 17.53
N LYS A 88 12.71 9.81 17.88
CA LYS A 88 11.67 9.22 18.73
C LYS A 88 10.35 9.00 17.99
N VAL A 89 10.05 9.85 16.99
CA VAL A 89 8.79 9.81 16.22
C VAL A 89 9.09 10.02 14.74
N VAL A 90 8.45 9.21 13.90
CA VAL A 90 8.47 9.37 12.45
C VAL A 90 7.03 9.44 11.93
N ILE A 91 6.69 10.53 11.23
CA ILE A 91 5.39 10.75 10.62
C ILE A 91 5.48 10.36 9.15
N PHE A 92 4.57 9.52 8.66
CA PHE A 92 4.48 9.12 7.26
C PHE A 92 3.31 9.84 6.60
N VAL A 93 3.59 10.48 5.47
CA VAL A 93 2.63 11.28 4.70
C VAL A 93 2.73 10.96 3.20
N SER A 94 1.73 11.40 2.44
CA SER A 94 1.75 11.36 0.98
C SER A 94 1.67 12.77 0.40
N ASP A 95 2.46 13.02 -0.63
CA ASP A 95 2.40 14.26 -1.42
C ASP A 95 1.54 14.10 -2.68
N THR A 96 0.99 12.91 -2.94
CA THR A 96 0.07 12.64 -4.05
C THR A 96 -1.36 12.92 -3.63
N LYS A 97 -1.96 13.93 -4.25
CA LYS A 97 -3.33 14.35 -3.93
C LYS A 97 -4.34 13.21 -4.12
N GLY A 98 -5.17 12.99 -3.10
CA GLY A 98 -6.25 11.99 -3.13
C GLY A 98 -5.82 10.57 -2.75
N TYR A 99 -4.53 10.32 -2.62
CA TYR A 99 -3.98 9.01 -2.26
C TYR A 99 -3.00 9.12 -1.09
N PHE A 100 -3.06 8.17 -0.18
CA PHE A 100 -2.00 7.94 0.80
C PHE A 100 -1.02 6.92 0.22
N TYR A 101 -1.17 5.63 0.47
CA TYR A 101 -0.40 4.57 -0.20
C TYR A 101 -1.38 3.68 -0.97
N ASN A 102 -1.17 3.57 -2.28
CA ASN A 102 -1.99 2.73 -3.13
C ASN A 102 -1.38 1.32 -3.23
N HIS A 103 -2.06 0.42 -3.92
CA HIS A 103 -1.58 -0.95 -4.15
C HIS A 103 -0.30 -0.97 -5.01
N PHE A 104 0.29 -2.15 -5.17
CA PHE A 104 1.41 -2.33 -6.07
C PHE A 104 1.00 -2.10 -7.52
N ASP A 105 1.89 -1.47 -8.29
CA ASP A 105 1.76 -1.50 -9.73
C ASP A 105 1.87 -2.96 -10.22
N THR A 106 0.74 -3.52 -10.67
CA THR A 106 0.68 -4.92 -11.08
C THR A 106 1.56 -5.24 -12.28
N SER A 107 1.91 -4.25 -13.10
CA SER A 107 2.84 -4.38 -14.22
C SER A 107 4.28 -4.63 -13.76
N GLU A 108 4.60 -4.25 -12.52
CA GLU A 108 5.93 -4.37 -11.92
C GLU A 108 6.08 -5.63 -11.01
N PHE A 109 5.09 -6.52 -10.93
CA PHE A 109 5.16 -7.72 -10.08
C PHE A 109 6.45 -8.55 -10.27
N PRO A 110 6.95 -8.82 -11.50
CA PRO A 110 8.19 -9.59 -11.65
C PRO A 110 9.40 -8.92 -10.99
N ASN A 111 9.51 -7.60 -11.12
CA ASN A 111 10.57 -6.81 -10.52
C ASN A 111 10.42 -6.74 -9.00
N PHE A 112 9.18 -6.58 -8.55
CA PHE A 112 8.82 -6.54 -7.14
C PHE A 112 9.17 -7.85 -6.41
N LEU A 113 8.82 -9.00 -6.99
CA LEU A 113 9.11 -10.33 -6.44
C LEU A 113 10.61 -10.66 -6.41
N SER A 114 11.40 -10.03 -7.27
CA SER A 114 12.86 -10.20 -7.30
C SER A 114 13.58 -9.42 -6.20
N GLN A 115 12.92 -8.47 -5.54
CA GLN A 115 13.53 -7.66 -4.51
C GLN A 115 13.74 -8.47 -3.23
N VAL A 116 14.98 -8.54 -2.80
CA VAL A 116 15.38 -9.20 -1.57
C VAL A 116 16.13 -8.22 -0.67
N GLY A 117 15.85 -8.31 0.61
CA GLY A 117 16.56 -7.60 1.64
C GLY A 117 17.66 -8.45 2.27
N GLU A 118 17.95 -8.21 3.53
CA GLU A 118 18.95 -8.93 4.28
C GLU A 118 18.58 -10.43 4.44
N ASN A 119 19.58 -11.29 4.43
CA ASN A 119 19.40 -12.75 4.54
C ASN A 119 18.45 -13.36 3.48
N SER A 120 18.41 -12.75 2.29
CA SER A 120 17.52 -13.19 1.20
C SER A 120 16.02 -13.18 1.56
N LYS A 121 15.62 -12.40 2.54
CA LYS A 121 14.22 -12.17 2.89
C LYS A 121 13.56 -11.33 1.80
N PRO A 122 12.28 -11.57 1.41
CA PRO A 122 11.56 -10.65 0.54
C PRO A 122 11.60 -9.23 1.11
N LEU A 123 11.93 -8.24 0.28
CA LEU A 123 12.11 -6.86 0.73
C LEU A 123 10.85 -6.30 1.40
N TRP A 124 9.68 -6.71 0.92
CA TRP A 124 8.41 -6.37 1.54
C TRP A 124 8.32 -6.83 3.00
N VAL A 125 8.62 -8.10 3.27
CA VAL A 125 8.57 -8.64 4.64
C VAL A 125 9.61 -7.98 5.52
N GLU A 126 10.77 -7.65 4.96
CA GLU A 126 11.80 -6.90 5.67
C GLU A 126 11.30 -5.51 6.07
N LEU A 127 10.67 -4.77 5.17
CA LEU A 127 10.12 -3.45 5.48
C LEU A 127 9.06 -3.52 6.59
N ILE A 128 8.08 -4.44 6.48
CA ILE A 128 7.03 -4.61 7.48
C ILE A 128 7.63 -4.93 8.85
N THR A 129 8.56 -5.89 8.91
CA THR A 129 9.23 -6.26 10.17
C THR A 129 10.11 -5.15 10.72
N SER A 130 10.74 -4.35 9.85
CA SER A 130 11.53 -3.18 10.24
C SER A 130 10.66 -2.09 10.88
N LEU A 131 9.46 -1.85 10.37
CA LEU A 131 8.49 -0.91 10.95
C LEU A 131 8.01 -1.38 12.33
N TYR A 132 7.67 -2.67 12.46
CA TYR A 132 7.27 -3.26 13.75
C TYR A 132 8.33 -3.09 14.84
N ASN A 133 9.60 -3.25 14.45
CA ASN A 133 10.75 -3.20 15.36
C ASN A 133 11.45 -1.84 15.39
N ALA A 134 10.95 -0.83 14.68
CA ALA A 134 11.57 0.48 14.59
C ALA A 134 11.82 1.08 15.98
N PRO A 135 13.03 1.64 16.27
CA PRO A 135 13.37 2.25 17.54
C PRO A 135 12.78 3.66 17.70
N PHE A 136 11.64 3.88 17.07
CA PHE A 136 10.82 5.11 17.14
C PHE A 136 9.35 4.74 16.98
N VAL A 137 8.46 5.67 17.34
CA VAL A 137 7.02 5.53 17.10
C VAL A 137 6.72 6.00 15.68
N THR A 138 5.95 5.19 14.93
CA THR A 138 5.51 5.49 13.58
C THR A 138 4.06 6.00 13.59
N ILE A 139 3.81 7.12 12.90
CA ILE A 139 2.47 7.72 12.79
C ILE A 139 2.14 7.93 11.32
N ALA A 140 1.02 7.38 10.84
CA ALA A 140 0.47 7.69 9.53
C ALA A 140 -0.54 8.84 9.62
N SER A 141 -0.36 9.91 8.81
CA SER A 141 -1.32 10.99 8.58
C SER A 141 -1.96 10.79 7.20
N ILE A 142 -3.20 10.28 7.20
CA ILE A 142 -3.83 9.69 6.01
C ILE A 142 -4.87 10.64 5.43
N HIS A 143 -4.54 11.33 4.33
CA HIS A 143 -5.40 12.29 3.65
C HIS A 143 -6.00 11.78 2.32
N GLY A 144 -6.01 10.47 2.09
CA GLY A 144 -6.47 9.94 0.83
C GLY A 144 -6.69 8.42 0.86
N ARG A 145 -6.92 7.86 -0.32
CA ARG A 145 -7.13 6.44 -0.52
C ARG A 145 -5.91 5.62 -0.11
N THR A 146 -6.18 4.47 0.49
CA THR A 146 -5.19 3.53 1.00
C THR A 146 -5.67 2.14 0.62
N GLN A 147 -5.05 1.54 -0.41
CA GLN A 147 -5.61 0.40 -1.13
C GLN A 147 -4.62 -0.77 -1.19
N GLY A 148 -5.12 -2.00 -1.07
CA GLY A 148 -4.35 -3.22 -1.25
C GLY A 148 -3.05 -3.26 -0.46
N GLY A 149 -1.93 -3.56 -1.11
CA GLY A 149 -0.60 -3.56 -0.48
C GLY A 149 -0.25 -2.27 0.25
N GLY A 150 -0.70 -1.10 -0.24
CA GLY A 150 -0.52 0.18 0.47
C GLY A 150 -1.29 0.23 1.78
N ASN A 151 -2.48 -0.35 1.81
CA ASN A 151 -3.22 -0.52 3.05
C ASN A 151 -2.53 -1.51 4.00
N GLU A 152 -2.01 -2.64 3.49
CA GLU A 152 -1.25 -3.60 4.28
C GLU A 152 0.01 -2.97 4.91
N LEU A 153 0.74 -2.12 4.14
CA LEU A 153 1.84 -1.33 4.66
C LEU A 153 1.37 -0.33 5.73
N THR A 154 0.22 0.30 5.52
CA THR A 154 -0.35 1.25 6.49
C THR A 154 -0.70 0.60 7.81
N LEU A 155 -1.12 -0.66 7.80
CA LEU A 155 -1.35 -1.46 9.02
C LEU A 155 -0.07 -1.74 9.81
N ALA A 156 1.11 -1.60 9.19
CA ALA A 156 2.40 -1.78 9.88
C ALA A 156 2.84 -0.57 10.72
N PHE A 157 2.22 0.60 10.55
CA PHE A 157 2.52 1.76 11.41
C PHE A 157 1.86 1.61 12.78
N ASP A 158 2.51 2.16 13.81
CA ASP A 158 2.03 2.06 15.20
C ASP A 158 0.68 2.79 15.38
N LEU A 159 0.57 4.00 14.85
CA LEU A 159 -0.62 4.85 14.97
C LEU A 159 -1.07 5.31 13.59
N ARG A 160 -2.37 5.28 13.33
CA ARG A 160 -3.01 5.66 12.06
C ARG A 160 -4.09 6.67 12.33
N TYR A 161 -3.94 7.88 11.80
CA TYR A 161 -4.93 8.95 11.87
C TYR A 161 -5.40 9.29 10.46
N ALA A 162 -6.70 9.36 10.25
CA ALA A 162 -7.30 9.47 8.93
C ALA A 162 -8.24 10.66 8.81
N SER A 163 -8.22 11.31 7.65
CA SER A 163 -9.19 12.34 7.28
C SER A 163 -10.57 11.73 7.10
N LYS A 164 -11.58 12.25 7.81
CA LYS A 164 -12.98 11.82 7.67
C LYS A 164 -13.51 12.02 6.26
N GLU A 165 -13.10 13.09 5.61
CA GLU A 165 -13.63 13.53 4.33
C GLU A 165 -12.91 12.89 3.13
N LYS A 166 -11.64 12.44 3.33
CA LYS A 166 -10.79 12.05 2.20
C LYS A 166 -10.28 10.62 2.25
N ALA A 167 -10.11 10.06 3.45
CA ALA A 167 -9.52 8.73 3.56
C ALA A 167 -10.55 7.64 3.26
N ILE A 168 -10.15 6.74 2.35
CA ILE A 168 -10.89 5.53 1.97
C ILE A 168 -9.91 4.35 2.05
N PHE A 169 -10.40 3.24 2.54
CA PHE A 169 -9.62 2.01 2.71
C PHE A 169 -10.27 0.87 1.94
N ASP A 170 -9.49 0.06 1.25
CA ASP A 170 -9.96 -1.17 0.63
C ASP A 170 -8.86 -2.25 0.54
N GLN A 171 -9.32 -3.48 0.25
CA GLN A 171 -8.48 -4.65 -0.02
C GLN A 171 -9.00 -5.34 -1.28
N PRO A 172 -8.52 -4.96 -2.47
CA PRO A 172 -9.08 -5.37 -3.76
C PRO A 172 -8.72 -6.79 -4.20
N GLU A 173 -7.78 -7.44 -3.52
CA GLU A 173 -7.11 -8.66 -3.98
C GLU A 173 -8.08 -9.80 -4.26
N VAL A 174 -9.04 -10.06 -3.37
CA VAL A 174 -10.00 -11.17 -3.53
C VAL A 174 -10.87 -10.97 -4.76
N ALA A 175 -11.33 -9.76 -5.02
CA ALA A 175 -12.14 -9.46 -6.19
C ALA A 175 -11.39 -9.65 -7.52
N ILE A 176 -10.07 -9.50 -7.53
CA ILE A 176 -9.26 -9.79 -8.72
C ILE A 176 -8.70 -11.23 -8.76
N GLY A 177 -9.05 -12.06 -7.77
CA GLY A 177 -8.64 -13.46 -7.70
C GLY A 177 -7.24 -13.68 -7.12
N LEU A 178 -6.74 -12.74 -6.33
CA LEU A 178 -5.48 -12.82 -5.57
C LEU A 178 -5.73 -13.07 -4.08
N PHE A 179 -4.67 -13.51 -3.39
CA PHE A 179 -4.59 -13.54 -1.94
C PHE A 179 -3.91 -12.26 -1.42
N PRO A 180 -4.49 -11.53 -0.45
CA PRO A 180 -3.87 -10.36 0.18
C PRO A 180 -2.80 -10.80 1.18
N GLY A 181 -1.58 -10.95 0.72
CA GLY A 181 -0.49 -11.58 1.49
C GLY A 181 0.63 -10.65 1.93
N GLY A 182 0.38 -9.35 1.98
CA GLY A 182 1.33 -8.37 2.49
C GLY A 182 1.31 -8.20 4.02
N GLY A 183 0.60 -9.06 4.74
CA GLY A 183 0.46 -9.04 6.20
C GLY A 183 -0.85 -8.40 6.69
N GLY A 184 -1.72 -7.97 5.77
CA GLY A 184 -3.00 -7.37 6.12
C GLY A 184 -3.94 -8.35 6.79
N THR A 185 -4.07 -9.56 6.26
CA THR A 185 -4.89 -10.63 6.86
C THR A 185 -4.45 -10.96 8.28
N ASP A 186 -3.15 -10.97 8.52
CA ASP A 186 -2.58 -11.26 9.83
C ASP A 186 -2.81 -10.11 10.82
N THR A 187 -2.65 -8.88 10.36
CA THR A 187 -2.69 -7.68 11.20
C THR A 187 -4.10 -7.20 11.45
N LEU A 188 -4.94 -7.08 10.40
CA LEU A 188 -6.30 -6.55 10.55
C LEU A 188 -7.18 -7.49 11.37
N ALA A 189 -7.00 -8.82 11.25
CA ALA A 189 -7.73 -9.78 12.06
C ALA A 189 -7.46 -9.61 13.58
N ARG A 190 -6.24 -9.18 13.93
CA ARG A 190 -5.87 -8.88 15.33
C ARG A 190 -6.41 -7.52 15.81
N LEU A 191 -6.49 -6.54 14.93
CA LEU A 191 -6.96 -5.19 15.26
C LEU A 191 -8.48 -5.08 15.28
N ALA A 192 -9.15 -5.59 14.25
CA ALA A 192 -10.59 -5.44 14.03
C ALA A 192 -11.43 -6.60 14.57
N GLY A 193 -10.78 -7.75 14.81
CA GLY A 193 -11.43 -9.03 15.07
C GLY A 193 -11.78 -9.77 13.77
N ARG A 194 -12.00 -11.09 13.90
CA ARG A 194 -12.14 -12.01 12.77
C ARG A 194 -13.23 -11.59 11.76
N ASP A 195 -14.44 -11.28 12.24
CA ASP A 195 -15.59 -11.12 11.36
C ASP A 195 -15.48 -9.83 10.51
N ARG A 196 -15.01 -8.74 11.12
CA ARG A 196 -14.76 -7.47 10.41
C ARG A 196 -13.59 -7.59 9.41
N ALA A 197 -12.56 -8.33 9.77
CA ALA A 197 -11.47 -8.62 8.83
C ALA A 197 -11.97 -9.46 7.65
N LEU A 198 -12.79 -10.50 7.88
CA LEU A 198 -13.41 -11.27 6.81
C LEU A 198 -14.29 -10.40 5.92
N GLU A 199 -15.11 -9.53 6.49
CA GLU A 199 -15.93 -8.60 5.73
C GLU A 199 -15.05 -7.72 4.83
N ALA A 200 -14.03 -7.07 5.39
CA ALA A 200 -13.14 -6.17 4.65
C ALA A 200 -12.41 -6.86 3.49
N PHE A 201 -11.84 -8.04 3.73
CA PHE A 201 -11.08 -8.75 2.71
C PHE A 201 -11.95 -9.47 1.68
N LEU A 202 -13.07 -10.07 2.10
CA LEU A 202 -13.90 -10.88 1.19
C LEU A 202 -14.86 -10.05 0.35
N SER A 203 -15.32 -8.89 0.87
CA SER A 203 -16.16 -7.99 0.08
C SER A 203 -15.36 -7.24 -0.98
N SER A 204 -14.09 -6.96 -0.73
CA SER A 204 -13.26 -6.02 -1.53
C SER A 204 -13.98 -4.69 -1.78
N ASP A 205 -14.73 -4.23 -0.78
CA ASP A 205 -15.48 -2.97 -0.83
C ASP A 205 -14.68 -1.82 -0.22
N GLU A 206 -15.15 -0.60 -0.39
CA GLU A 206 -14.54 0.62 0.11
C GLU A 206 -15.09 1.00 1.48
N TYR A 207 -14.19 1.32 2.41
CA TYR A 207 -14.50 1.71 3.79
C TYR A 207 -14.07 3.14 4.03
N ASN A 208 -14.99 4.02 4.45
CA ASN A 208 -14.64 5.37 4.85
C ASN A 208 -13.91 5.39 6.21
N ALA A 209 -13.30 6.51 6.54
CA ALA A 209 -12.50 6.65 7.76
C ALA A 209 -13.29 6.42 9.05
N GLU A 210 -14.58 6.79 9.10
CA GLU A 210 -15.41 6.61 10.30
C GLU A 210 -15.74 5.14 10.55
N LEU A 211 -16.01 4.37 9.49
CA LEU A 211 -16.21 2.92 9.59
C LEU A 211 -14.89 2.21 9.91
N ALA A 212 -13.78 2.65 9.32
CA ALA A 212 -12.45 2.14 9.62
C ALA A 212 -12.06 2.38 11.09
N GLU A 213 -12.41 3.53 11.67
CA GLU A 213 -12.23 3.78 13.11
C GLU A 213 -13.07 2.83 13.97
N LYS A 214 -14.36 2.63 13.63
CA LYS A 214 -15.24 1.68 14.35
C LYS A 214 -14.73 0.25 14.30
N TYR A 215 -14.07 -0.14 13.23
CA TYR A 215 -13.49 -1.47 13.07
C TYR A 215 -12.12 -1.60 13.77
N GLY A 216 -11.51 -0.51 14.21
CA GLY A 216 -10.14 -0.51 14.74
C GLY A 216 -9.07 -0.59 13.65
N TRP A 217 -9.44 -0.39 12.41
CA TRP A 217 -8.53 -0.32 11.26
C TRP A 217 -7.63 0.91 11.36
N VAL A 218 -8.21 2.05 11.73
CA VAL A 218 -7.45 3.25 12.10
C VAL A 218 -7.64 3.62 13.57
N THR A 219 -6.68 4.34 14.13
CA THR A 219 -6.71 4.76 15.53
C THR A 219 -7.80 5.80 15.76
N ARG A 220 -7.92 6.78 14.86
CA ARG A 220 -8.97 7.81 14.90
C ARG A 220 -9.19 8.41 13.52
N ALA A 221 -10.45 8.75 13.22
CA ALA A 221 -10.86 9.59 12.12
C ALA A 221 -11.08 11.04 12.62
N LEU A 222 -10.49 12.00 11.95
CA LEU A 222 -10.51 13.41 12.33
C LEU A 222 -10.96 14.27 11.15
N PRO A 223 -11.61 15.43 11.39
CA PRO A 223 -11.84 16.39 10.31
C PRO A 223 -10.52 16.72 9.60
N ASP A 224 -10.52 16.75 8.26
CA ASP A 224 -9.32 16.94 7.45
C ASP A 224 -8.50 18.17 7.86
N ALA A 225 -9.19 19.28 8.11
CA ALA A 225 -8.56 20.53 8.53
C ALA A 225 -7.88 20.47 9.92
N GLN A 226 -8.13 19.44 10.71
CA GLN A 226 -7.57 19.26 12.05
C GLN A 226 -6.52 18.17 12.12
N LEU A 227 -6.42 17.31 11.10
CA LEU A 227 -5.64 16.07 11.13
C LEU A 227 -4.14 16.36 11.32
N ASP A 228 -3.55 17.20 10.50
CA ASP A 228 -2.11 17.48 10.58
C ASP A 228 -1.73 18.15 11.91
N GLY A 229 -2.50 19.14 12.34
CA GLY A 229 -2.28 19.81 13.64
C GLY A 229 -2.41 18.85 14.82
N PHE A 230 -3.32 17.88 14.74
CA PHE A 230 -3.44 16.84 15.76
C PHE A 230 -2.22 15.91 15.76
N VAL A 231 -1.77 15.42 14.58
CA VAL A 231 -0.62 14.55 14.44
C VAL A 231 0.66 15.24 14.92
N GLU A 232 0.88 16.49 14.53
CA GLU A 232 2.03 17.30 14.97
C GLU A 232 2.05 17.51 16.49
N LYS A 233 0.91 17.85 17.07
CA LYS A 233 0.78 17.98 18.52
C LYS A 233 1.09 16.67 19.24
N LEU A 234 0.59 15.56 18.75
CA LEU A 234 0.87 14.23 19.30
C LEU A 234 2.35 13.88 19.15
N ALA A 235 2.94 14.09 17.98
CA ALA A 235 4.36 13.80 17.74
C ALA A 235 5.26 14.61 18.69
N ASN A 236 5.00 15.89 18.87
CA ASN A 236 5.72 16.75 19.82
C ASN A 236 5.57 16.26 21.26
N ARG A 237 4.35 15.84 21.64
CA ARG A 237 4.10 15.25 22.97
C ARG A 237 4.91 13.98 23.20
N LEU A 238 4.89 13.04 22.26
CA LEU A 238 5.66 11.79 22.34
C LEU A 238 7.15 12.06 22.35
N ALA A 239 7.63 12.98 21.53
CA ALA A 239 9.03 13.37 21.46
C ALA A 239 9.57 13.98 22.77
N SER A 240 8.71 14.56 23.62
CA SER A 240 9.08 15.06 24.94
C SER A 240 9.30 13.96 25.99
N PHE A 241 8.87 12.72 25.72
CA PHE A 241 8.98 11.61 26.66
C PHE A 241 10.32 10.90 26.55
N ASP A 242 10.62 10.07 27.56
CA ASP A 242 11.80 9.20 27.53
C ASP A 242 11.70 8.15 26.41
N LYS A 243 12.74 8.06 25.59
CA LYS A 243 12.77 7.14 24.44
C LYS A 243 12.69 5.68 24.88
N THR A 244 13.39 5.32 25.95
CA THR A 244 13.43 3.94 26.44
C THR A 244 12.03 3.49 26.88
N ALA A 245 11.30 4.36 27.59
CA ALA A 245 9.94 4.08 28.02
C ALA A 245 8.99 3.92 26.82
N LEU A 246 9.07 4.82 25.83
CA LEU A 246 8.25 4.72 24.60
C LEU A 246 8.49 3.40 23.86
N ILE A 247 9.75 3.08 23.58
CA ILE A 247 10.08 1.93 22.74
C ILE A 247 9.89 0.60 23.46
N THR A 248 10.16 0.55 24.75
CA THR A 248 9.89 -0.65 25.55
C THR A 248 8.39 -0.93 25.61
N THR A 249 7.56 0.10 25.81
CA THR A 249 6.10 -0.03 25.81
C THR A 249 5.58 -0.50 24.45
N LYS A 250 6.04 0.16 23.34
CA LYS A 250 5.73 -0.30 21.97
C LYS A 250 6.07 -1.78 21.78
N LYS A 251 7.28 -2.18 22.14
CA LYS A 251 7.75 -3.57 21.98
C LYS A 251 6.88 -4.57 22.74
N GLN A 252 6.46 -4.26 23.96
CA GLN A 252 5.61 -5.15 24.75
C GLN A 252 4.21 -5.30 24.12
N ILE A 253 3.62 -4.19 23.66
CA ILE A 253 2.32 -4.20 22.98
C ILE A 253 2.42 -4.97 21.66
N ASN A 254 3.44 -4.69 20.85
CA ASN A 254 3.65 -5.36 19.58
C ASN A 254 3.83 -6.88 19.73
N GLY A 255 4.51 -7.32 20.79
CA GLY A 255 4.70 -8.74 21.10
C GLY A 255 3.40 -9.51 21.35
N VAL A 256 2.32 -8.80 21.73
CA VAL A 256 0.96 -9.38 21.90
C VAL A 256 0.11 -9.22 20.66
N ALA A 257 0.16 -8.03 20.02
CA ALA A 257 -0.82 -7.61 19.03
C ALA A 257 -0.42 -7.90 17.58
N LEU A 258 0.88 -7.97 17.27
CA LEU A 258 1.35 -8.11 15.90
C LEU A 258 1.66 -9.56 15.51
N PRO A 259 1.55 -9.91 14.22
CA PRO A 259 1.97 -11.20 13.69
C PRO A 259 3.49 -11.38 13.86
N LYS A 260 3.89 -12.64 13.98
CA LYS A 260 5.31 -13.00 13.93
C LYS A 260 5.82 -12.93 12.49
N GLU A 261 7.14 -12.77 12.33
CA GLU A 261 7.75 -12.79 10.99
C GLU A 261 7.42 -14.07 10.21
N ALA A 262 7.33 -15.21 10.88
CA ALA A 262 6.95 -16.48 10.23
C ALA A 262 5.53 -16.45 9.66
N ASP A 263 4.59 -15.75 10.31
CA ASP A 263 3.22 -15.57 9.81
C ASP A 263 3.25 -14.72 8.52
N LEU A 264 3.97 -13.60 8.55
CA LEU A 264 4.16 -12.72 7.38
C LEU A 264 4.83 -13.44 6.20
N MET A 265 5.85 -14.27 6.46
CA MET A 265 6.50 -15.08 5.43
C MET A 265 5.55 -16.12 4.83
N SER A 266 4.69 -16.71 5.65
CA SER A 266 3.65 -17.64 5.19
C SER A 266 2.65 -16.95 4.28
N SER A 267 2.13 -15.80 4.70
CA SER A 267 1.18 -14.99 3.92
C SER A 267 1.80 -14.48 2.61
N TYR A 268 3.04 -14.00 2.65
CA TYR A 268 3.76 -13.60 1.43
C TYR A 268 3.98 -14.78 0.47
N THR A 269 4.27 -15.97 0.99
CA THR A 269 4.40 -17.19 0.18
C THR A 269 3.07 -17.56 -0.48
N GLU A 270 1.95 -17.42 0.22
CA GLU A 270 0.63 -17.68 -0.34
C GLU A 270 0.24 -16.65 -1.41
N PHE A 271 0.58 -15.36 -1.19
CA PHE A 271 0.45 -14.34 -2.21
C PHE A 271 1.21 -14.71 -3.50
N THR A 272 2.48 -15.12 -3.38
CA THR A 272 3.27 -15.52 -4.56
C THR A 272 2.69 -16.70 -5.31
N LYS A 273 2.09 -17.68 -4.63
CA LYS A 273 1.35 -18.78 -5.26
C LYS A 273 0.10 -18.30 -5.96
N SER A 274 -0.61 -17.34 -5.37
CA SER A 274 -1.88 -16.84 -5.90
C SER A 274 -1.72 -16.13 -7.25
N LEU A 275 -0.54 -15.63 -7.58
CA LEU A 275 -0.23 -15.06 -8.89
C LEU A 275 -0.42 -16.06 -10.07
N SER A 276 -0.39 -17.36 -9.78
CA SER A 276 -0.66 -18.42 -10.77
C SER A 276 -2.09 -18.95 -10.74
N TRP A 277 -2.96 -18.42 -9.88
CA TRP A 277 -4.32 -18.94 -9.76
C TRP A 277 -5.16 -18.65 -11.02
N PRO A 278 -5.98 -19.61 -11.47
CA PRO A 278 -6.85 -19.41 -12.62
C PRO A 278 -7.82 -18.23 -12.46
N GLY A 279 -8.22 -17.94 -11.22
CA GLY A 279 -9.09 -16.81 -10.89
C GLY A 279 -8.51 -15.46 -11.30
N LEU A 280 -7.23 -15.23 -11.03
CA LEU A 280 -6.51 -14.04 -11.46
C LEU A 280 -6.40 -13.98 -12.99
N GLN A 281 -5.96 -15.10 -13.61
CA GLN A 281 -5.73 -15.16 -15.07
C GLN A 281 -7.01 -14.86 -15.87
N GLN A 282 -8.18 -15.26 -15.35
CA GLN A 282 -9.46 -14.98 -16.00
C GLN A 282 -9.90 -13.50 -15.84
N ARG A 283 -9.52 -12.85 -14.74
CA ARG A 283 -9.94 -11.48 -14.41
C ARG A 283 -9.06 -10.40 -15.03
N MET A 284 -7.75 -10.66 -15.12
CA MET A 284 -6.79 -9.67 -15.63
C MET A 284 -7.18 -9.06 -17.00
N PRO A 285 -7.63 -9.84 -18.00
CA PRO A 285 -8.05 -9.25 -19.29
C PRO A 285 -9.26 -8.32 -19.16
N VAL A 286 -10.22 -8.63 -18.27
CA VAL A 286 -11.43 -7.82 -18.05
C VAL A 286 -11.04 -6.49 -17.41
N PHE A 287 -10.25 -6.52 -16.33
CA PHE A 287 -9.79 -5.31 -15.67
C PHE A 287 -8.86 -4.49 -16.55
N GLY A 288 -7.97 -5.15 -17.33
CA GLY A 288 -7.13 -4.46 -18.28
C GLY A 288 -7.92 -3.66 -19.33
N LYS A 289 -8.95 -4.27 -19.89
CA LYS A 289 -9.86 -3.58 -20.81
C LYS A 289 -10.55 -2.39 -20.12
N MET A 290 -11.02 -2.57 -18.90
CA MET A 290 -11.65 -1.52 -18.10
C MET A 290 -10.70 -0.33 -17.88
N TYR A 291 -9.45 -0.55 -17.51
CA TYR A 291 -8.45 0.52 -17.39
C TYR A 291 -8.21 1.26 -18.70
N GLN A 292 -8.23 0.56 -19.84
CA GLN A 292 -8.09 1.19 -21.16
C GLN A 292 -9.31 2.05 -21.54
N GLU A 293 -10.52 1.58 -21.25
CA GLU A 293 -11.77 2.25 -21.64
C GLU A 293 -12.17 3.40 -20.71
N VAL A 294 -11.94 3.21 -19.41
CA VAL A 294 -12.39 4.15 -18.36
C VAL A 294 -11.29 5.14 -17.97
N GLY A 295 -10.03 4.70 -17.99
CA GLY A 295 -8.86 5.45 -17.57
C GLY A 295 -8.44 5.18 -16.12
N LEU A 296 -7.11 5.24 -15.90
CA LEU A 296 -6.46 4.89 -14.63
C LEU A 296 -7.07 5.61 -13.43
N GLU A 297 -7.02 6.94 -13.42
CA GLU A 297 -7.44 7.73 -12.26
C GLU A 297 -8.90 7.52 -11.87
N LYS A 298 -9.77 7.28 -12.87
CA LYS A 298 -11.18 7.05 -12.62
C LYS A 298 -11.46 5.68 -12.02
N VAL A 299 -10.76 4.64 -12.48
CA VAL A 299 -10.85 3.30 -11.88
C VAL A 299 -10.33 3.32 -10.46
N GLU A 300 -9.12 3.86 -10.25
CA GLU A 300 -8.47 3.93 -8.93
C GLU A 300 -9.26 4.77 -7.91
N SER A 301 -9.91 5.83 -8.35
CA SER A 301 -10.72 6.67 -7.46
C SER A 301 -12.06 6.06 -7.04
N ASN A 302 -12.45 4.92 -7.61
CA ASN A 302 -13.72 4.23 -7.36
C ASN A 302 -13.56 2.71 -7.51
N MET A 303 -12.52 2.18 -6.87
CA MET A 303 -12.06 0.81 -7.05
C MET A 303 -13.15 -0.22 -6.74
N GLY A 304 -13.82 -0.10 -5.60
CA GLY A 304 -14.88 -1.04 -5.21
C GLY A 304 -15.98 -1.18 -6.26
N PHE A 305 -16.43 -0.07 -6.84
CA PHE A 305 -17.43 -0.10 -7.92
C PHE A 305 -16.90 -0.86 -9.16
N TYR A 306 -15.70 -0.52 -9.62
CA TYR A 306 -15.14 -1.13 -10.83
C TYR A 306 -14.76 -2.61 -10.64
N LEU A 307 -14.39 -3.02 -9.45
CA LEU A 307 -14.22 -4.43 -9.11
C LEU A 307 -15.54 -5.21 -9.24
N GLY A 308 -16.64 -4.63 -8.76
CA GLY A 308 -17.98 -5.20 -8.93
C GLY A 308 -18.38 -5.35 -10.39
N GLU A 309 -18.26 -4.27 -11.17
CA GLU A 309 -18.62 -4.27 -12.60
C GLU A 309 -17.75 -5.23 -13.42
N GLY A 310 -16.43 -5.29 -13.18
CA GLY A 310 -15.54 -6.21 -13.89
C GLY A 310 -15.90 -7.68 -13.63
N ASN A 311 -16.21 -8.04 -12.40
CA ASN A 311 -16.63 -9.41 -12.07
C ASN A 311 -17.99 -9.76 -12.67
N LYS A 312 -18.93 -8.80 -12.76
CA LYS A 312 -20.22 -8.97 -13.43
C LYS A 312 -20.02 -9.23 -14.92
N GLN A 313 -19.23 -8.41 -15.62
CA GLN A 313 -18.88 -8.61 -17.02
C GLN A 313 -18.25 -9.98 -17.29
N LEU A 314 -17.36 -10.43 -16.41
CA LEU A 314 -16.77 -11.78 -16.52
C LEU A 314 -17.85 -12.87 -16.43
N GLN A 315 -18.78 -12.77 -15.48
CA GLN A 315 -19.86 -13.75 -15.32
C GLN A 315 -20.78 -13.80 -16.54
N GLU A 316 -21.11 -12.65 -17.13
CA GLU A 316 -21.91 -12.56 -18.35
C GLU A 316 -21.18 -13.24 -19.51
N SER A 317 -19.90 -12.95 -19.73
CA SER A 317 -19.08 -13.55 -20.79
C SER A 317 -18.94 -15.08 -20.69
N ILE A 318 -19.04 -15.64 -19.50
CA ILE A 318 -19.03 -17.09 -19.26
C ILE A 318 -20.38 -17.73 -19.60
N LYS A 319 -21.48 -17.03 -19.35
CA LYS A 319 -22.84 -17.51 -19.69
C LYS A 319 -23.06 -17.57 -21.20
N ASP A 320 -22.55 -16.58 -21.94
CA ASP A 320 -22.70 -16.48 -23.40
C ASP A 320 -21.88 -17.54 -24.17
N LYS A 321 -20.93 -18.20 -23.49
CA LYS A 321 -20.09 -19.29 -24.06
C LYS A 321 -20.64 -20.68 -23.78
N LYS A 322 -21.71 -20.82 -23.01
CA LYS A 322 -22.41 -22.09 -22.72
C LYS A 322 -23.67 -22.22 -23.53
#